data_18dfd9bea5a15f0e5a42d692aed11009
#
_entry.id   18dfd9bea5a15f0e5a42d692aed11009
#
_cell.length_a   1.000
_cell.length_b   1.000
_cell.length_c   1.000
_cell.angle_alpha   90.00
_cell.angle_beta   90.00
_cell.angle_gamma   90.00
#
_symmetry.space_group_name_H-M   'P 1'
#
loop_
_entity.id
_entity.type
_entity.pdbx_description
1 polymer ?
#
loop_
_entity_poly.entity_id
_entity_poly.type
_entity_poly.pdbx_seq_one_letter_code
_entity_poly.pdbx_strand_id
1 'polypeptide(L)'
;MIHKFSLSLCVLTGVLWTGSSIPMALAQSNFPPATQEIPAATNLTQPLYSNAVLTVQDLPPGFKELPPEVTAQVQTQFELLSSQLTKAGMKPEKFFAFINPDTLQMVVGFTGLIPNQPDRANFDVILKQMQQPAYQQQMMNQIRESIKSNQGIKIVDYGMIPAVNNNIGETASGMTVGIDIKGQILQLDLASFRRNNVGAFTAVMYRKGDRPTVNLDAVARQLDTRIVQTASGAIPASANESEVTPPSTGEVQ
;
A
#
# COMPACT_ATOMS: atom_id res chain seq x y z
N MET A 1 -20.90 16.66 -4.00
CA MET A 1 -19.58 16.31 -4.58
C MET A 1 -19.00 15.03 -3.95
N ILE A 2 -19.29 14.70 -2.71
CA ILE A 2 -18.78 13.56 -1.94
C ILE A 2 -19.06 12.19 -2.59
N HIS A 3 -20.25 11.99 -3.21
CA HIS A 3 -20.60 10.73 -3.86
C HIS A 3 -19.71 10.32 -5.05
N LYS A 4 -18.98 11.26 -5.69
CA LYS A 4 -18.08 10.95 -6.80
C LYS A 4 -16.74 10.37 -6.31
N PHE A 5 -16.32 10.69 -5.08
CA PHE A 5 -15.09 10.15 -4.47
C PHE A 5 -15.23 8.69 -4.05
N SER A 6 -16.43 8.30 -3.57
CA SER A 6 -16.68 6.92 -3.14
C SER A 6 -16.46 5.91 -4.28
N LEU A 7 -16.87 6.23 -5.51
CA LEU A 7 -16.67 5.34 -6.67
C LEU A 7 -15.20 5.24 -7.08
N SER A 8 -14.44 6.34 -7.02
CA SER A 8 -13.01 6.36 -7.35
C SER A 8 -12.17 5.48 -6.45
N LEU A 9 -12.56 5.39 -5.19
CA LEU A 9 -11.84 4.61 -4.19
C LEU A 9 -12.07 3.11 -4.34
N CYS A 10 -13.27 2.67 -4.74
CA CYS A 10 -13.54 1.27 -5.08
C CYS A 10 -12.69 0.77 -6.26
N VAL A 11 -12.33 1.67 -7.18
CA VAL A 11 -11.44 1.32 -8.31
C VAL A 11 -10.02 1.11 -7.84
N LEU A 12 -9.54 1.90 -6.87
CA LEU A 12 -8.18 1.76 -6.35
C LEU A 12 -7.92 0.36 -5.78
N THR A 13 -8.88 -0.19 -5.07
CA THR A 13 -8.74 -1.53 -4.48
C THR A 13 -8.95 -2.65 -5.51
N GLY A 14 -9.82 -2.45 -6.49
CA GLY A 14 -10.01 -3.40 -7.60
C GLY A 14 -8.81 -3.46 -8.54
N VAL A 15 -8.18 -2.33 -8.84
CA VAL A 15 -7.00 -2.25 -9.70
C VAL A 15 -5.78 -2.93 -9.07
N LEU A 16 -5.67 -2.90 -7.76
CA LEU A 16 -4.49 -3.41 -7.07
C LEU A 16 -4.44 -4.93 -6.98
N TRP A 17 -5.57 -5.65 -7.17
CA TRP A 17 -5.58 -7.00 -6.65
C TRP A 17 -6.35 -8.08 -7.43
N THR A 18 -6.83 -7.81 -8.60
CA THR A 18 -7.45 -8.85 -9.44
C THR A 18 -6.46 -9.85 -10.05
N GLY A 19 -5.17 -9.69 -9.77
CA GLY A 19 -4.08 -10.53 -10.28
C GLY A 19 -3.81 -11.83 -9.52
N SER A 20 -4.57 -12.19 -8.49
CA SER A 20 -4.20 -13.26 -7.55
C SER A 20 -4.62 -14.68 -7.91
N SER A 21 -4.93 -14.95 -9.15
CA SER A 21 -5.01 -16.32 -9.63
C SER A 21 -3.86 -16.61 -10.60
N ILE A 22 -2.63 -16.40 -10.14
CA ILE A 22 -1.46 -16.96 -10.83
C ILE A 22 -1.47 -18.45 -10.46
N PRO A 23 -1.65 -19.39 -11.41
CA PRO A 23 -1.35 -20.78 -11.14
C PRO A 23 0.16 -20.82 -10.85
N MET A 24 0.54 -21.02 -9.59
CA MET A 24 1.89 -21.46 -9.25
C MET A 24 2.10 -22.82 -9.92
N ALA A 25 2.68 -22.80 -11.10
CA ALA A 25 3.38 -23.97 -11.62
C ALA A 25 4.59 -24.16 -10.70
N LEU A 26 4.38 -24.91 -9.64
CA LEU A 26 5.41 -25.40 -8.73
C LEU A 26 6.42 -26.19 -9.55
N ALA A 27 7.56 -25.58 -9.85
CA ALA A 27 8.75 -26.34 -10.09
C ALA A 27 9.09 -27.03 -8.75
N GLN A 28 8.67 -28.28 -8.63
CA GLN A 28 9.09 -29.16 -7.53
C GLN A 28 10.59 -29.40 -7.68
N SER A 29 11.41 -28.60 -7.02
CA SER A 29 12.79 -28.94 -6.75
C SER A 29 12.83 -29.87 -5.55
N ASN A 30 13.07 -31.16 -5.80
CA ASN A 30 13.37 -32.16 -4.81
C ASN A 30 14.71 -31.79 -4.12
N PHE A 31 14.62 -31.12 -2.96
CA PHE A 31 15.75 -31.05 -2.03
C PHE A 31 15.49 -32.00 -0.85
N PRO A 32 16.47 -32.81 -0.45
CA PRO A 32 16.34 -33.66 0.73
C PRO A 32 16.24 -32.82 2.00
N PRO A 33 15.53 -33.26 3.03
CA PRO A 33 15.37 -32.49 4.27
C PRO A 33 16.69 -32.45 5.03
N ALA A 34 17.34 -31.29 5.07
CA ALA A 34 18.41 -31.03 6.02
C ALA A 34 17.78 -30.71 7.39
N THR A 35 17.84 -31.68 8.31
CA THR A 35 17.51 -31.47 9.70
C THR A 35 18.58 -30.59 10.33
N GLN A 36 18.37 -29.29 10.37
CA GLN A 36 19.13 -28.39 11.24
C GLN A 36 18.28 -28.06 12.45
N GLU A 37 18.73 -28.52 13.62
CA GLU A 37 18.28 -28.03 14.91
C GLU A 37 18.56 -26.54 14.98
N ILE A 38 17.50 -25.73 14.91
CA ILE A 38 17.56 -24.27 15.09
C ILE A 38 17.64 -24.02 16.60
N PRO A 39 18.72 -23.39 17.12
CA PRO A 39 18.76 -22.94 18.51
C PRO A 39 17.55 -22.03 18.75
N ALA A 40 16.90 -22.22 19.91
CA ALA A 40 15.75 -21.42 20.34
C ALA A 40 16.08 -19.93 20.19
N ALA A 41 15.42 -19.27 19.24
CA ALA A 41 15.58 -17.86 18.98
C ALA A 41 15.17 -17.09 20.25
N THR A 42 16.14 -16.42 20.86
CA THR A 42 15.93 -15.38 21.86
C THR A 42 14.84 -14.45 21.34
N ASN A 43 13.78 -14.24 22.11
CA ASN A 43 12.70 -13.30 21.81
C ASN A 43 13.27 -11.87 21.78
N LEU A 44 13.93 -11.51 20.68
CA LEU A 44 14.19 -10.13 20.35
C LEU A 44 12.82 -9.51 20.07
N THR A 45 12.40 -8.59 20.90
CA THR A 45 11.20 -7.76 20.70
C THR A 45 11.25 -7.23 19.28
N GLN A 46 10.44 -7.81 18.38
CA GLN A 46 10.39 -7.33 17.00
C GLN A 46 9.91 -5.86 17.05
N PRO A 47 10.63 -4.93 16.44
CA PRO A 47 10.18 -3.55 16.40
C PRO A 47 8.77 -3.52 15.82
N LEU A 48 7.87 -2.81 16.49
CA LEU A 48 6.49 -2.61 16.05
C LEU A 48 6.51 -1.71 14.81
N TYR A 49 6.59 -2.31 13.64
CA TYR A 49 6.52 -1.59 12.36
C TYR A 49 5.14 -0.97 12.10
N SER A 50 4.17 -1.18 13.00
CA SER A 50 2.86 -0.55 12.96
C SER A 50 2.90 0.98 12.90
N ASN A 51 4.03 1.60 13.30
CA ASN A 51 4.24 3.05 13.21
C ASN A 51 4.98 3.48 11.93
N ALA A 52 5.41 2.53 11.10
CA ALA A 52 6.08 2.80 9.84
C ALA A 52 5.09 3.21 8.74
N VAL A 53 4.25 4.20 9.01
CA VAL A 53 3.28 4.77 8.05
C VAL A 53 3.46 6.29 7.97
N LEU A 54 2.97 6.87 6.89
CA LEU A 54 2.94 8.32 6.76
C LEU A 54 1.86 8.93 7.65
N THR A 55 2.13 10.14 8.09
CA THR A 55 1.21 11.03 8.77
C THR A 55 0.96 12.27 7.91
N VAL A 56 -0.02 13.07 8.25
CA VAL A 56 -0.32 14.33 7.54
C VAL A 56 0.88 15.29 7.52
N GLN A 57 1.73 15.25 8.57
CA GLN A 57 2.94 16.08 8.67
C GLN A 57 4.04 15.68 7.68
N ASP A 58 3.98 14.49 7.11
CA ASP A 58 4.93 14.00 6.11
C ASP A 58 4.60 14.50 4.70
N LEU A 59 3.45 15.16 4.53
CA LEU A 59 2.96 15.67 3.25
C LEU A 59 3.00 17.20 3.21
N PRO A 60 3.04 17.79 2.02
CA PRO A 60 2.94 19.24 1.87
C PRO A 60 1.66 19.81 2.50
N PRO A 61 1.63 21.11 2.86
CA PRO A 61 0.42 21.76 3.36
C PRO A 61 -0.78 21.58 2.41
N GLY A 62 -1.97 21.48 2.99
CA GLY A 62 -3.24 21.29 2.27
C GLY A 62 -3.76 19.86 2.30
N PHE A 63 -2.92 18.87 2.60
CA PHE A 63 -3.39 17.51 2.84
C PHE A 63 -4.08 17.38 4.20
N LYS A 64 -5.11 16.55 4.24
CA LYS A 64 -5.91 16.22 5.43
C LYS A 64 -6.22 14.74 5.44
N GLU A 65 -6.53 14.19 6.60
CA GLU A 65 -7.10 12.86 6.70
C GLU A 65 -8.43 12.78 5.93
N LEU A 66 -8.75 11.60 5.43
CA LEU A 66 -10.05 11.38 4.78
C LEU A 66 -11.20 11.61 5.76
N PRO A 67 -12.35 12.14 5.30
CA PRO A 67 -13.56 12.19 6.11
C PRO A 67 -13.91 10.80 6.65
N PRO A 68 -14.45 10.69 7.88
CA PRO A 68 -14.72 9.40 8.54
C PRO A 68 -15.55 8.43 7.69
N GLU A 69 -16.55 8.95 6.97
CA GLU A 69 -17.40 8.14 6.08
C GLU A 69 -16.61 7.51 4.92
N VAL A 70 -15.68 8.26 4.35
CA VAL A 70 -14.80 7.77 3.28
C VAL A 70 -13.75 6.82 3.86
N THR A 71 -13.21 7.14 5.03
CA THR A 71 -12.25 6.28 5.74
C THR A 71 -12.85 4.90 6.01
N ALA A 72 -14.09 4.82 6.49
CA ALA A 72 -14.77 3.54 6.74
C ALA A 72 -14.91 2.69 5.47
N GLN A 73 -15.21 3.31 4.32
CA GLN A 73 -15.31 2.59 3.04
C GLN A 73 -13.93 2.07 2.59
N VAL A 74 -12.88 2.89 2.73
CA VAL A 74 -11.50 2.49 2.42
C VAL A 74 -11.07 1.35 3.32
N GLN A 75 -11.37 1.43 4.60
CA GLN A 75 -11.01 0.41 5.58
C GLN A 75 -11.65 -0.94 5.25
N THR A 76 -12.94 -0.96 4.88
CA THR A 76 -13.61 -2.19 4.42
C THR A 76 -12.90 -2.82 3.22
N GLN A 77 -12.50 -2.00 2.25
CA GLN A 77 -11.77 -2.49 1.08
C GLN A 77 -10.35 -2.96 1.46
N PHE A 78 -9.70 -2.26 2.39
CA PHE A 78 -8.39 -2.66 2.90
C PHE A 78 -8.44 -3.99 3.65
N GLU A 79 -9.50 -4.28 4.40
CA GLU A 79 -9.69 -5.57 5.08
C GLU A 79 -9.79 -6.73 4.09
N LEU A 80 -10.51 -6.55 2.97
CA LEU A 80 -10.56 -7.54 1.90
C LEU A 80 -9.17 -7.76 1.27
N LEU A 81 -8.44 -6.68 0.99
CA LEU A 81 -7.07 -6.71 0.50
C LEU A 81 -6.13 -7.38 1.50
N SER A 82 -6.24 -7.06 2.78
CA SER A 82 -5.45 -7.60 3.87
C SER A 82 -5.54 -9.13 3.95
N SER A 83 -6.74 -9.68 3.79
CA SER A 83 -6.95 -11.13 3.74
C SER A 83 -6.17 -11.81 2.62
N GLN A 84 -6.10 -11.19 1.46
CA GLN A 84 -5.38 -11.73 0.30
C GLN A 84 -3.86 -11.57 0.45
N LEU A 85 -3.39 -10.41 0.94
CA LEU A 85 -1.98 -10.17 1.24
C LEU A 85 -1.44 -11.17 2.26
N THR A 86 -2.22 -11.48 3.28
CA THR A 86 -1.85 -12.47 4.30
C THR A 86 -1.67 -13.86 3.69
N LYS A 87 -2.51 -14.26 2.74
CA LYS A 87 -2.34 -15.52 1.99
C LYS A 87 -1.09 -15.52 1.11
N ALA A 88 -0.64 -14.35 0.68
CA ALA A 88 0.59 -14.16 -0.09
C ALA A 88 1.85 -13.98 0.78
N GLY A 89 1.74 -14.19 2.11
CA GLY A 89 2.88 -14.13 3.05
C GLY A 89 3.18 -12.74 3.60
N MET A 90 2.38 -11.72 3.28
CA MET A 90 2.51 -10.38 3.83
C MET A 90 1.38 -10.09 4.81
N LYS A 91 1.70 -9.74 6.05
CA LYS A 91 0.72 -9.33 7.07
C LYS A 91 0.59 -7.80 7.06
N PRO A 92 -0.47 -7.24 6.48
CA PRO A 92 -0.70 -5.79 6.54
C PRO A 92 -0.90 -5.37 8.00
N GLU A 93 -0.26 -4.25 8.38
CA GLU A 93 -0.33 -3.75 9.75
C GLU A 93 -1.11 -2.45 9.82
N LYS A 94 -0.75 -1.48 9.02
CA LYS A 94 -1.37 -0.16 9.11
C LYS A 94 -1.56 0.45 7.72
N PHE A 95 -2.69 1.12 7.57
CA PHE A 95 -3.11 1.83 6.38
C PHE A 95 -3.12 3.34 6.66
N PHE A 96 -2.83 4.15 5.66
CA PHE A 96 -2.97 5.60 5.68
C PHE A 96 -3.66 6.09 4.41
N ALA A 97 -4.42 7.19 4.54
CA ALA A 97 -5.05 7.83 3.40
C ALA A 97 -5.27 9.32 3.68
N PHE A 98 -4.84 10.15 2.76
CA PHE A 98 -4.91 11.60 2.85
C PHE A 98 -5.46 12.19 1.56
N ILE A 99 -6.12 13.32 1.66
CA ILE A 99 -6.66 14.06 0.54
C ILE A 99 -6.25 15.54 0.63
N ASN A 100 -5.87 16.10 -0.51
CA ASN A 100 -5.83 17.56 -0.68
C ASN A 100 -7.12 17.97 -1.41
N PRO A 101 -8.10 18.60 -0.73
CA PRO A 101 -9.39 18.92 -1.31
C PRO A 101 -9.31 20.02 -2.39
N ASP A 102 -8.28 20.86 -2.36
CA ASP A 102 -8.12 21.96 -3.31
C ASP A 102 -7.65 21.46 -4.68
N THR A 103 -6.75 20.48 -4.68
CA THR A 103 -6.19 19.88 -5.90
C THR A 103 -6.85 18.54 -6.25
N LEU A 104 -7.73 18.02 -5.39
CA LEU A 104 -8.33 16.69 -5.51
C LEU A 104 -7.28 15.55 -5.62
N GLN A 105 -6.10 15.78 -5.05
CA GLN A 105 -5.06 14.78 -4.98
C GLN A 105 -5.25 13.88 -3.76
N MET A 106 -5.09 12.57 -3.94
CA MET A 106 -5.10 11.61 -2.85
C MET A 106 -3.76 10.90 -2.74
N VAL A 107 -3.37 10.61 -1.50
CA VAL A 107 -2.23 9.75 -1.16
C VAL A 107 -2.74 8.64 -0.28
N VAL A 108 -2.54 7.40 -0.68
CA VAL A 108 -2.93 6.22 0.10
C VAL A 108 -1.78 5.24 0.16
N GLY A 109 -1.76 4.40 1.18
CA GLY A 109 -0.78 3.34 1.26
C GLY A 109 -0.91 2.51 2.52
N PHE A 110 -0.06 1.50 2.62
CA PHE A 110 0.02 0.64 3.78
C PHE A 110 1.42 0.02 3.89
N THR A 111 1.73 -0.48 5.08
CA THR A 111 2.88 -1.33 5.33
C THR A 111 2.43 -2.67 5.89
N GLY A 112 3.26 -3.69 5.74
CA GLY A 112 2.99 -5.01 6.28
C GLY A 112 4.26 -5.80 6.48
N LEU A 113 4.25 -6.71 7.45
CA LEU A 113 5.36 -7.60 7.73
C LEU A 113 5.40 -8.76 6.74
N ILE A 114 6.61 -9.10 6.31
CA ILE A 114 6.94 -10.31 5.53
C ILE A 114 7.94 -11.11 6.38
N PRO A 115 7.46 -11.90 7.36
CA PRO A 115 8.31 -12.46 8.40
C PRO A 115 9.31 -13.47 7.87
N ASN A 116 8.90 -14.30 6.90
CA ASN A 116 9.68 -15.45 6.44
C ASN A 116 10.58 -15.09 5.28
N GLN A 117 11.79 -15.66 5.24
CA GLN A 117 12.72 -15.46 4.14
C GLN A 117 12.18 -15.92 2.77
N PRO A 118 11.51 -17.07 2.63
CA PRO A 118 10.91 -17.47 1.37
C PRO A 118 9.85 -16.48 0.87
N ASP A 119 9.03 -15.92 1.76
CA ASP A 119 8.01 -14.94 1.39
C ASP A 119 8.66 -13.63 0.93
N ARG A 120 9.75 -13.18 1.57
CA ARG A 120 10.52 -12.01 1.10
C ARG A 120 11.11 -12.22 -0.29
N ALA A 121 11.71 -13.38 -0.52
CA ALA A 121 12.26 -13.72 -1.84
C ALA A 121 11.17 -13.76 -2.92
N ASN A 122 10.00 -14.33 -2.60
CA ASN A 122 8.86 -14.36 -3.49
C ASN A 122 8.33 -12.94 -3.79
N PHE A 123 8.22 -12.10 -2.77
CA PHE A 123 7.81 -10.69 -2.93
C PHE A 123 8.78 -9.94 -3.85
N ASP A 124 10.09 -10.12 -3.69
CA ASP A 124 11.10 -9.53 -4.58
C ASP A 124 10.97 -10.01 -6.02
N VAL A 125 10.67 -11.30 -6.22
CA VAL A 125 10.41 -11.85 -7.56
C VAL A 125 9.19 -11.19 -8.20
N ILE A 126 8.10 -11.02 -7.44
CA ILE A 126 6.89 -10.34 -7.93
C ILE A 126 7.21 -8.89 -8.32
N LEU A 127 7.92 -8.13 -7.48
CA LEU A 127 8.31 -6.75 -7.81
C LEU A 127 9.16 -6.67 -9.08
N LYS A 128 10.09 -7.60 -9.28
CA LYS A 128 10.90 -7.69 -10.51
C LYS A 128 10.05 -8.06 -11.73
N GLN A 129 9.08 -8.97 -11.58
CA GLN A 129 8.16 -9.33 -12.65
C GLN A 129 7.26 -8.15 -13.05
N MET A 130 6.80 -7.35 -12.08
CA MET A 130 6.03 -6.14 -12.36
C MET A 130 6.78 -5.12 -13.23
N GLN A 131 8.11 -5.18 -13.29
CA GLN A 131 8.92 -4.35 -14.17
C GLN A 131 8.94 -4.86 -15.62
N GLN A 132 8.45 -6.08 -15.88
CA GLN A 132 8.47 -6.68 -17.22
C GLN A 132 7.21 -6.28 -18.00
N PRO A 133 7.35 -5.76 -19.26
CA PRO A 133 6.21 -5.32 -20.06
C PRO A 133 5.13 -6.39 -20.28
N ALA A 134 5.55 -7.65 -20.51
CA ALA A 134 4.63 -8.75 -20.70
C ALA A 134 3.76 -9.03 -19.46
N TYR A 135 4.35 -8.98 -18.27
CA TYR A 135 3.64 -9.16 -17.01
C TYR A 135 2.64 -8.01 -16.77
N GLN A 136 3.06 -6.77 -17.04
CA GLN A 136 2.18 -5.60 -16.95
C GLN A 136 0.97 -5.70 -17.87
N GLN A 137 1.20 -6.10 -19.12
CA GLN A 137 0.12 -6.29 -20.07
C GLN A 137 -0.87 -7.34 -19.58
N GLN A 138 -0.39 -8.47 -19.06
CA GLN A 138 -1.23 -9.52 -18.48
C GLN A 138 -2.03 -8.98 -17.28
N MET A 139 -1.38 -8.29 -16.34
CA MET A 139 -2.02 -7.69 -15.17
C MET A 139 -3.09 -6.67 -15.60
N MET A 140 -2.77 -5.78 -16.55
CA MET A 140 -3.74 -4.80 -17.05
C MET A 140 -4.95 -5.44 -17.75
N ASN A 141 -4.75 -6.53 -18.45
CA ASN A 141 -5.86 -7.29 -19.03
C ASN A 141 -6.77 -7.87 -17.96
N GLN A 142 -6.21 -8.45 -16.89
CA GLN A 142 -6.98 -8.97 -15.75
C GLN A 142 -7.76 -7.84 -15.05
N ILE A 143 -7.14 -6.68 -14.82
CA ILE A 143 -7.82 -5.53 -14.24
C ILE A 143 -8.96 -5.04 -15.12
N ARG A 144 -8.74 -4.92 -16.45
CA ARG A 144 -9.80 -4.55 -17.40
C ARG A 144 -10.99 -5.51 -17.35
N GLU A 145 -10.72 -6.82 -17.28
CA GLU A 145 -11.79 -7.83 -17.15
C GLU A 145 -12.57 -7.64 -15.84
N SER A 146 -11.89 -7.40 -14.72
CA SER A 146 -12.53 -7.25 -13.41
C SER A 146 -13.40 -5.99 -13.31
N ILE A 147 -13.06 -4.92 -14.02
CA ILE A 147 -13.82 -3.66 -13.99
C ILE A 147 -14.89 -3.58 -15.08
N LYS A 148 -14.98 -4.56 -16.00
CA LYS A 148 -15.99 -4.56 -17.09
C LYS A 148 -17.42 -4.43 -16.59
N SER A 149 -17.73 -5.00 -15.42
CA SER A 149 -19.04 -4.87 -14.79
C SER A 149 -19.33 -3.48 -14.23
N ASN A 150 -18.30 -2.66 -14.03
CA ASN A 150 -18.43 -1.33 -13.47
C ASN A 150 -18.67 -0.30 -14.58
N GLN A 151 -19.93 -0.02 -14.87
CA GLN A 151 -20.31 0.95 -15.90
C GLN A 151 -19.69 2.34 -15.61
N GLY A 152 -18.98 2.88 -16.61
CA GLY A 152 -18.38 4.23 -16.54
C GLY A 152 -16.95 4.28 -16.02
N ILE A 153 -16.27 3.12 -15.84
CA ILE A 153 -14.87 3.03 -15.48
C ILE A 153 -14.09 2.36 -16.59
N LYS A 154 -12.99 2.98 -17.08
CA LYS A 154 -12.13 2.42 -18.12
C LYS A 154 -10.66 2.72 -17.83
N ILE A 155 -9.78 1.76 -18.08
CA ILE A 155 -8.33 2.02 -18.14
C ILE A 155 -8.01 2.60 -19.52
N VAL A 156 -7.44 3.80 -19.54
CA VAL A 156 -7.11 4.51 -20.78
C VAL A 156 -5.64 4.37 -21.17
N ASP A 157 -4.75 4.31 -20.17
CA ASP A 157 -3.33 4.06 -20.38
C ASP A 157 -2.68 3.41 -19.13
N TYR A 158 -1.44 2.94 -19.30
CA TYR A 158 -0.59 2.47 -18.21
C TYR A 158 0.88 2.46 -18.66
N GLY A 159 1.78 2.48 -17.70
CA GLY A 159 3.21 2.45 -17.95
C GLY A 159 4.05 2.24 -16.70
N MET A 160 5.36 2.16 -16.90
CA MET A 160 6.33 2.10 -15.79
C MET A 160 6.70 3.48 -15.29
N ILE A 161 7.04 3.55 -14.01
CA ILE A 161 7.70 4.71 -13.41
C ILE A 161 9.13 4.28 -13.01
N PRO A 162 10.12 4.42 -13.89
CA PRO A 162 11.50 3.97 -13.63
C PRO A 162 12.14 4.64 -12.41
N ALA A 163 11.74 5.88 -12.10
CA ALA A 163 12.30 6.64 -10.99
C ALA A 163 12.09 5.97 -9.63
N VAL A 164 10.99 5.22 -9.46
CA VAL A 164 10.70 4.48 -8.22
C VAL A 164 11.70 3.35 -7.98
N ASN A 165 12.28 2.78 -9.03
CA ASN A 165 13.20 1.65 -8.93
C ASN A 165 14.58 2.03 -8.38
N ASN A 166 14.88 3.32 -8.27
CA ASN A 166 16.18 3.83 -7.85
C ASN A 166 16.12 4.37 -6.42
N ASN A 167 16.81 3.68 -5.48
CA ASN A 167 17.02 4.13 -4.10
C ASN A 167 15.80 4.12 -3.16
N ILE A 168 14.76 3.35 -3.48
CA ILE A 168 13.62 3.10 -2.57
C ILE A 168 13.64 1.62 -2.20
N GLY A 169 13.69 1.32 -0.90
CA GLY A 169 13.76 -0.05 -0.42
C GLY A 169 15.01 -0.81 -0.90
N GLU A 170 14.97 -2.12 -0.80
CA GLU A 170 15.96 -3.06 -1.38
C GLU A 170 15.51 -3.55 -2.75
N THR A 171 14.21 -3.63 -2.96
CA THR A 171 13.56 -3.96 -4.23
C THR A 171 12.30 -3.10 -4.33
N ALA A 172 12.11 -2.45 -5.48
CA ALA A 172 10.96 -1.61 -5.72
C ALA A 172 10.42 -1.78 -7.13
N SER A 173 9.14 -1.47 -7.32
CA SER A 173 8.49 -1.36 -8.62
C SER A 173 7.52 -0.20 -8.61
N GLY A 174 7.48 0.57 -9.69
CA GLY A 174 6.56 1.67 -9.87
C GLY A 174 5.81 1.58 -11.19
N MET A 175 4.53 1.90 -11.16
CA MET A 175 3.69 1.95 -12.34
C MET A 175 2.70 3.10 -12.30
N THR A 176 2.25 3.52 -13.46
CA THR A 176 1.23 4.54 -13.63
C THR A 176 0.05 3.94 -14.38
N VAL A 177 -1.17 4.35 -14.03
CA VAL A 177 -2.42 3.91 -14.67
C VAL A 177 -3.34 5.11 -14.87
N GLY A 178 -3.76 5.35 -16.10
CA GLY A 178 -4.81 6.32 -16.42
C GLY A 178 -6.18 5.66 -16.35
N ILE A 179 -7.10 6.24 -15.58
CA ILE A 179 -8.44 5.71 -15.34
C ILE A 179 -9.45 6.78 -15.75
N ASP A 180 -10.31 6.46 -16.71
CA ASP A 180 -11.48 7.29 -17.05
C ASP A 180 -12.65 6.88 -16.15
N ILE A 181 -13.19 7.84 -15.41
CA ILE A 181 -14.39 7.69 -14.60
C ILE A 181 -15.43 8.68 -15.10
N LYS A 182 -16.35 8.19 -15.93
CA LYS A 182 -17.46 8.99 -16.49
C LYS A 182 -16.96 10.26 -17.21
N GLY A 183 -15.88 10.13 -18.00
CA GLY A 183 -15.31 11.22 -18.79
C GLY A 183 -14.28 12.08 -18.05
N GLN A 184 -14.01 11.81 -16.77
CA GLN A 184 -12.92 12.43 -16.02
C GLN A 184 -11.73 11.45 -15.93
N ILE A 185 -10.60 11.84 -16.51
CA ILE A 185 -9.40 10.99 -16.47
C ILE A 185 -8.61 11.32 -15.20
N LEU A 186 -8.41 10.29 -14.38
CA LEU A 186 -7.52 10.32 -13.22
C LEU A 186 -6.23 9.58 -13.55
N GLN A 187 -5.12 10.08 -13.04
CA GLN A 187 -3.82 9.43 -13.05
C GLN A 187 -3.59 8.79 -11.68
N LEU A 188 -3.24 7.53 -11.68
CA LEU A 188 -2.90 6.76 -10.50
C LEU A 188 -1.46 6.27 -10.63
N ASP A 189 -0.57 6.84 -9.84
CA ASP A 189 0.81 6.44 -9.74
C ASP A 189 0.99 5.54 -8.52
N LEU A 190 1.63 4.38 -8.69
CA LEU A 190 1.72 3.29 -7.73
C LEU A 190 3.17 2.94 -7.49
N ALA A 191 3.55 2.71 -6.23
CA ALA A 191 4.83 2.13 -5.85
C ALA A 191 4.62 0.98 -4.87
N SER A 192 5.36 -0.09 -5.09
CA SER A 192 5.52 -1.19 -4.15
C SER A 192 7.00 -1.43 -3.92
N PHE A 193 7.41 -1.63 -2.67
CA PHE A 193 8.81 -1.89 -2.35
C PHE A 193 8.95 -2.72 -1.08
N ARG A 194 10.15 -3.27 -0.87
CA ARG A 194 10.52 -3.96 0.35
C ARG A 194 11.75 -3.32 0.99
N ARG A 195 11.69 -3.15 2.30
CA ARG A 195 12.82 -2.77 3.15
C ARG A 195 12.92 -3.76 4.31
N ASN A 196 14.00 -4.53 4.40
CA ASN A 196 14.17 -5.60 5.37
C ASN A 196 13.00 -6.62 5.31
N ASN A 197 12.26 -6.77 6.39
CA ASN A 197 11.07 -7.61 6.51
C ASN A 197 9.76 -6.85 6.35
N VAL A 198 9.79 -5.61 5.88
CA VAL A 198 8.61 -4.79 5.63
C VAL A 198 8.36 -4.65 4.14
N GLY A 199 7.19 -5.07 3.70
CA GLY A 199 6.62 -4.72 2.42
C GLY A 199 5.82 -3.43 2.55
N ALA A 200 5.92 -2.55 1.57
CA ALA A 200 5.22 -1.28 1.54
C ALA A 200 4.56 -1.06 0.18
N PHE A 201 3.44 -0.40 0.23
CA PHE A 201 2.68 0.04 -0.93
C PHE A 201 2.24 1.49 -0.73
N THR A 202 2.35 2.31 -1.77
CA THR A 202 1.80 3.66 -1.79
C THR A 202 1.29 4.04 -3.17
N ALA A 203 0.29 4.89 -3.20
CA ALA A 203 -0.31 5.40 -4.42
C ALA A 203 -0.61 6.89 -4.30
N VAL A 204 -0.43 7.59 -5.40
CA VAL A 204 -0.80 8.99 -5.57
C VAL A 204 -1.79 9.09 -6.72
N MET A 205 -2.99 9.59 -6.43
CA MET A 205 -4.04 9.80 -7.42
C MET A 205 -4.29 11.30 -7.61
N TYR A 206 -4.40 11.73 -8.86
CA TYR A 206 -4.66 13.11 -9.24
C TYR A 206 -5.35 13.19 -10.60
N ARG A 207 -5.88 14.34 -10.97
CA ARG A 207 -6.49 14.54 -12.29
C ARG A 207 -5.40 14.53 -13.35
N LYS A 208 -5.58 13.76 -14.43
CA LYS A 208 -4.64 13.73 -15.55
C LYS A 208 -4.55 15.11 -16.21
N GLY A 209 -3.31 15.57 -16.38
CA GLY A 209 -3.01 16.91 -16.89
C GLY A 209 -2.73 17.96 -15.81
N ASP A 210 -3.12 17.71 -14.57
CA ASP A 210 -2.73 18.54 -13.44
C ASP A 210 -1.31 18.20 -12.99
N ARG A 211 -0.61 19.18 -12.43
CA ARG A 211 0.67 18.93 -11.76
C ARG A 211 0.38 18.53 -10.30
N PRO A 212 0.75 17.34 -9.88
CA PRO A 212 0.50 16.93 -8.50
C PRO A 212 1.31 17.76 -7.49
N THR A 213 0.70 18.09 -6.36
CA THR A 213 1.35 18.82 -5.25
C THR A 213 2.49 18.00 -4.64
N VAL A 214 2.30 16.66 -4.58
CA VAL A 214 3.34 15.70 -4.19
C VAL A 214 3.36 14.57 -5.22
N ASN A 215 4.54 14.16 -5.66
CA ASN A 215 4.70 13.05 -6.59
C ASN A 215 4.95 11.73 -5.85
N LEU A 216 4.76 10.63 -6.56
CA LEU A 216 4.91 9.27 -6.02
C LEU A 216 6.32 9.02 -5.44
N ASP A 217 7.38 9.47 -6.12
CA ASP A 217 8.76 9.27 -5.67
C ASP A 217 9.00 9.89 -4.28
N ALA A 218 8.53 11.12 -4.06
CA ALA A 218 8.64 11.80 -2.77
C ALA A 218 7.87 11.04 -1.67
N VAL A 219 6.65 10.60 -1.96
CA VAL A 219 5.82 9.83 -1.02
C VAL A 219 6.46 8.49 -0.66
N ALA A 220 6.95 7.75 -1.66
CA ALA A 220 7.58 6.45 -1.45
C ALA A 220 8.90 6.56 -0.66
N ARG A 221 9.74 7.58 -0.94
CA ARG A 221 10.96 7.85 -0.15
C ARG A 221 10.66 8.22 1.29
N GLN A 222 9.64 9.03 1.51
CA GLN A 222 9.24 9.40 2.87
C GLN A 222 8.76 8.18 3.65
N LEU A 223 7.98 7.29 3.01
CA LEU A 223 7.53 6.03 3.61
C LEU A 223 8.72 5.10 3.90
N ASP A 224 9.66 4.96 2.98
CA ASP A 224 10.89 4.17 3.19
C ASP A 224 11.72 4.72 4.37
N THR A 225 11.85 6.05 4.47
CA THR A 225 12.52 6.72 5.59
C THR A 225 11.82 6.40 6.92
N ARG A 226 10.49 6.42 6.97
CA ARG A 226 9.71 6.04 8.15
C ARG A 226 9.95 4.59 8.57
N ILE A 227 10.01 3.67 7.61
CA ILE A 227 10.33 2.27 7.88
C ILE A 227 11.73 2.13 8.50
N VAL A 228 12.73 2.81 7.96
CA VAL A 228 14.11 2.78 8.49
C VAL A 228 14.17 3.37 9.89
N GLN A 229 13.53 4.51 10.13
CA GLN A 229 13.50 5.18 11.44
C GLN A 229 12.81 4.31 12.50
N THR A 230 11.71 3.66 12.14
CA THR A 230 11.00 2.74 13.05
C THR A 230 11.86 1.52 13.38
N ALA A 231 12.55 0.95 12.37
CA ALA A 231 13.45 -0.17 12.57
C ALA A 231 14.65 0.15 13.49
N SER A 232 15.13 1.41 13.47
CA SER A 232 16.22 1.88 14.32
C SER A 232 15.76 2.34 15.72
N GLY A 233 14.46 2.28 16.02
CA GLY A 233 13.90 2.80 17.28
C GLY A 233 13.92 4.33 17.39
N ALA A 234 14.18 5.04 16.28
CA ALA A 234 14.27 6.50 16.26
C ALA A 234 12.89 7.20 16.33
N ILE A 235 11.81 6.48 16.04
CA ILE A 235 10.44 6.97 16.24
C ILE A 235 9.89 6.28 17.49
N PRO A 236 9.64 7.00 18.59
CA PRO A 236 8.92 6.44 19.72
C PRO A 236 7.52 6.03 19.26
N ALA A 237 7.02 4.90 19.78
CA ALA A 237 5.64 4.50 19.57
C ALA A 237 4.74 5.70 19.87
N SER A 238 3.98 6.14 18.88
CA SER A 238 3.18 7.37 18.97
C SER A 238 2.24 7.26 20.17
N ALA A 239 2.41 8.10 21.16
CA ALA A 239 1.51 8.24 22.29
C ALA A 239 0.18 8.87 21.81
N ASN A 240 -0.61 8.13 21.08
CA ASN A 240 -1.98 8.45 20.69
C ASN A 240 -2.95 7.39 21.22
N GLU A 241 -2.76 6.99 22.45
CA GLU A 241 -3.87 6.60 23.30
C GLU A 241 -4.19 7.82 24.16
N SER A 242 -5.12 8.64 23.71
CA SER A 242 -5.82 9.57 24.57
C SER A 242 -6.48 8.73 25.65
N GLU A 243 -5.84 8.71 26.81
CA GLU A 243 -6.38 8.15 28.05
C GLU A 243 -7.73 8.80 28.29
N VAL A 244 -8.80 8.09 27.93
CA VAL A 244 -10.17 8.45 28.28
C VAL A 244 -10.24 8.24 29.80
N THR A 245 -9.93 9.30 30.55
CA THR A 245 -10.16 9.34 31.99
C THR A 245 -11.67 9.14 32.23
N PRO A 246 -12.10 8.09 32.91
CA PRO A 246 -13.52 7.93 33.22
C PRO A 246 -13.96 9.07 34.13
N PRO A 247 -15.18 9.61 33.95
CA PRO A 247 -15.67 10.69 34.79
C PRO A 247 -15.72 10.23 36.24
N SER A 248 -15.01 10.96 37.11
CA SER A 248 -15.05 10.81 38.56
C SER A 248 -16.53 10.91 39.04
N THR A 249 -17.03 9.82 39.56
CA THR A 249 -18.35 9.78 40.21
C THR A 249 -18.23 10.61 41.49
N GLY A 250 -18.70 11.85 41.43
CA GLY A 250 -18.84 12.74 42.61
C GLY A 250 -19.81 12.11 43.59
N GLU A 251 -19.28 11.81 44.76
CA GLU A 251 -20.01 11.39 45.95
C GLU A 251 -20.83 12.59 46.43
N VAL A 252 -22.17 12.46 46.40
CA VAL A 252 -23.11 13.43 46.99
C VAL A 252 -23.29 13.03 48.45
N GLN A 253 -22.91 13.91 49.37
CA GLN A 253 -23.34 13.92 50.75
C GLN A 253 -24.71 14.60 50.89
#